data_25770055d29a2c5cc77a52c14ba4edc1
#
_entry.id   25770055d29a2c5cc77a52c14ba4edc1
#
_cell.length_a   1.000
_cell.length_b   1.000
_cell.length_c   1.000
_cell.angle_alpha   90.00
_cell.angle_beta   90.00
_cell.angle_gamma   90.00
#
_symmetry.space_group_name_H-M   'P 1'
#
loop_
_entity.id
_entity.type
_entity.pdbx_description
1 polymer ?
#
loop_
_entity_poly.entity_id
_entity_poly.type
_entity_poly.pdbx_seq_one_letter_code
_entity_poly.pdbx_strand_id
1 'polypeptide(L)'
;MHLAAKEIGFESTIENFLERRTEFIALNPAGNLPILVDSENQNVVVGSNVISEYIEEKYDEYDFLGININKRAEARRLQNWFEQKFYHEVTEYIVYQRYFNRYLDYQIKSPDTEILHVALRNLAVHLSYIEYLLENNKYLNGDQISIADFSAAAQLSILDYFGDINWHHHINVKEWYVLLKSHRFFNDILKDRITNIFPPPHYSQLDF
;
A
#
# COMPACT_ATOMS: atom_id res chain seq x y z
N MET A 1 -3.38 -2.30 -7.25
CA MET A 1 -2.15 -2.24 -8.08
C MET A 1 -1.83 -3.57 -8.73
N HIS A 2 -1.59 -4.66 -8.01
CA HIS A 2 -1.12 -5.94 -8.54
C HIS A 2 -2.02 -6.50 -9.64
N LEU A 3 -3.33 -6.63 -9.42
CA LEU A 3 -4.30 -7.04 -10.45
C LEU A 3 -4.24 -6.16 -11.72
N ALA A 4 -4.20 -4.84 -11.51
CA ALA A 4 -4.12 -3.89 -12.62
C ALA A 4 -2.78 -3.97 -13.37
N ALA A 5 -1.68 -4.31 -12.71
CA ALA A 5 -0.37 -4.51 -13.33
C ALA A 5 -0.33 -5.77 -14.19
N LYS A 6 -1.08 -6.81 -13.82
CA LYS A 6 -1.29 -8.02 -14.62
C LYS A 6 -2.42 -7.87 -15.66
N GLU A 7 -3.00 -6.68 -15.79
CA GLU A 7 -4.12 -6.38 -16.70
C GLU A 7 -5.37 -7.24 -16.44
N ILE A 8 -5.54 -7.73 -15.19
CA ILE A 8 -6.70 -8.51 -14.78
C ILE A 8 -7.83 -7.54 -14.44
N GLY A 9 -9.00 -7.76 -15.07
CA GLY A 9 -10.21 -7.01 -14.75
C GLY A 9 -10.74 -7.40 -13.36
N PHE A 10 -11.07 -6.39 -12.55
CA PHE A 10 -11.64 -6.61 -11.23
C PHE A 10 -12.68 -5.54 -10.88
N GLU A 11 -13.56 -5.89 -9.97
CA GLU A 11 -14.49 -4.95 -9.33
C GLU A 11 -14.07 -4.79 -7.87
N SER A 12 -14.04 -3.55 -7.38
CA SER A 12 -13.74 -3.28 -5.97
C SER A 12 -14.99 -2.87 -5.22
N THR A 13 -15.21 -3.49 -4.07
CA THR A 13 -16.30 -3.16 -3.15
C THR A 13 -15.73 -2.59 -1.86
N ILE A 14 -16.24 -1.44 -1.45
CA ILE A 14 -15.87 -0.85 -0.16
C ILE A 14 -16.61 -1.61 0.94
N GLU A 15 -15.85 -2.14 1.89
CA GLU A 15 -16.37 -2.80 3.08
C GLU A 15 -16.14 -1.94 4.32
N ASN A 16 -17.21 -1.68 5.07
CA ASN A 16 -17.08 -1.07 6.39
C ASN A 16 -16.82 -2.15 7.43
N PHE A 17 -15.55 -2.46 7.68
CA PHE A 17 -15.14 -3.50 8.63
C PHE A 17 -15.64 -3.27 10.07
N LEU A 18 -16.05 -2.05 10.42
CA LEU A 18 -16.63 -1.75 11.73
C LEU A 18 -18.07 -2.28 11.88
N GLU A 19 -18.81 -2.41 10.79
CA GLU A 19 -20.19 -2.91 10.80
C GLU A 19 -20.27 -4.43 10.93
N ARG A 20 -19.20 -5.16 10.60
CA ARG A 20 -19.11 -6.62 10.67
C ARG A 20 -20.33 -7.31 10.06
N ARG A 21 -20.71 -6.90 8.85
CA ARG A 21 -21.86 -7.47 8.14
C ARG A 21 -21.77 -8.99 8.03
N THR A 22 -22.91 -9.68 8.17
CA THR A 22 -22.96 -11.15 8.17
C THR A 22 -22.34 -11.75 6.91
N GLU A 23 -22.60 -11.17 5.74
CA GLU A 23 -22.07 -11.62 4.45
C GLU A 23 -20.55 -11.49 4.38
N PHE A 24 -20.00 -10.40 4.92
CA PHE A 24 -18.56 -10.18 5.00
C PHE A 24 -17.88 -11.17 5.97
N ILE A 25 -18.47 -11.38 7.16
CA ILE A 25 -17.93 -12.33 8.14
C ILE A 25 -18.06 -13.79 7.64
N ALA A 26 -19.07 -14.10 6.80
CA ALA A 26 -19.17 -15.40 6.16
C ALA A 26 -18.05 -15.67 5.15
N LEU A 27 -17.55 -14.63 4.45
CA LEU A 27 -16.36 -14.75 3.59
C LEU A 27 -15.07 -14.87 4.39
N ASN A 28 -14.96 -14.11 5.46
CA ASN A 28 -13.79 -14.12 6.33
C ASN A 28 -14.17 -13.96 7.81
N PRO A 29 -14.21 -15.05 8.59
CA PRO A 29 -14.55 -14.99 10.01
C PRO A 29 -13.60 -14.13 10.84
N ALA A 30 -12.35 -13.93 10.40
CA ALA A 30 -11.39 -13.04 11.07
C ALA A 30 -11.77 -11.55 10.94
N GLY A 31 -12.57 -11.19 9.93
CA GLY A 31 -13.07 -9.83 9.71
C GLY A 31 -12.01 -8.83 9.25
N ASN A 32 -10.87 -9.29 8.75
CA ASN A 32 -9.82 -8.42 8.21
C ASN A 32 -9.89 -8.29 6.68
N LEU A 33 -9.28 -7.26 6.15
CA LEU A 33 -9.16 -6.93 4.73
C LEU A 33 -7.69 -6.99 4.29
N PRO A 34 -7.42 -7.14 2.99
CA PRO A 34 -8.36 -7.31 1.87
C PRO A 34 -8.88 -8.74 1.70
N ILE A 35 -9.99 -8.89 0.97
CA ILE A 35 -10.53 -10.17 0.51
C ILE A 35 -10.60 -10.14 -1.02
N LEU A 36 -10.13 -11.20 -1.67
CA LEU A 36 -10.33 -11.44 -3.09
C LEU A 36 -11.32 -12.61 -3.25
N VAL A 37 -12.37 -12.41 -4.05
CA VAL A 37 -13.25 -13.48 -4.48
C VAL A 37 -13.01 -13.72 -5.96
N ASP A 38 -12.54 -14.90 -6.30
CA ASP A 38 -12.32 -15.30 -7.69
C ASP A 38 -13.65 -15.73 -8.33
N SER A 39 -14.10 -14.97 -9.33
CA SER A 39 -15.39 -15.20 -9.98
C SER A 39 -15.46 -16.51 -10.77
N GLU A 40 -14.34 -17.07 -11.20
CA GLU A 40 -14.30 -18.30 -12.01
C GLU A 40 -14.59 -19.55 -11.18
N ASN A 41 -14.04 -19.61 -9.98
CA ASN A 41 -14.12 -20.81 -9.12
C ASN A 41 -14.72 -20.53 -7.74
N GLN A 42 -15.16 -19.28 -7.48
CA GLN A 42 -15.73 -18.84 -6.21
C GLN A 42 -14.75 -19.00 -5.01
N ASN A 43 -13.45 -19.09 -5.29
CA ASN A 43 -12.45 -19.19 -4.25
C ASN A 43 -12.30 -17.86 -3.51
N VAL A 44 -12.24 -17.93 -2.18
CA VAL A 44 -12.06 -16.76 -1.31
C VAL A 44 -10.63 -16.75 -0.78
N VAL A 45 -9.89 -15.70 -1.12
CA VAL A 45 -8.48 -15.52 -0.71
C VAL A 45 -8.41 -14.30 0.19
N VAL A 46 -7.80 -14.45 1.37
CA VAL A 46 -7.80 -13.42 2.41
C VAL A 46 -6.37 -12.99 2.76
N GLY A 47 -6.17 -11.69 2.81
CA GLY A 47 -4.88 -11.08 3.17
C GLY A 47 -4.01 -10.75 1.96
N SER A 48 -3.36 -9.59 2.01
CA SER A 48 -2.61 -9.03 0.87
C SER A 48 -1.49 -9.96 0.37
N ASN A 49 -0.70 -10.53 1.27
CA ASN A 49 0.36 -11.47 0.91
C ASN A 49 -0.17 -12.73 0.20
N VAL A 50 -1.25 -13.32 0.75
CA VAL A 50 -1.85 -14.54 0.19
C VAL A 50 -2.50 -14.25 -1.15
N ILE A 51 -3.15 -13.10 -1.29
CA ILE A 51 -3.72 -12.63 -2.55
C ILE A 51 -2.61 -12.42 -3.59
N SER A 52 -1.47 -11.82 -3.21
CA SER A 52 -0.34 -11.63 -4.12
C SER A 52 0.22 -12.96 -4.62
N GLU A 53 0.42 -13.94 -3.74
CA GLU A 53 0.87 -15.29 -4.13
C GLU A 53 -0.16 -15.97 -5.04
N TYR A 54 -1.45 -15.91 -4.70
CA TYR A 54 -2.51 -16.47 -5.53
C TYR A 54 -2.53 -15.90 -6.95
N ILE A 55 -2.34 -14.57 -7.07
CA ILE A 55 -2.29 -13.88 -8.36
C ILE A 55 -1.05 -14.33 -9.15
N GLU A 56 0.12 -14.44 -8.52
CA GLU A 56 1.36 -14.85 -9.17
C GLU A 56 1.32 -16.33 -9.62
N GLU A 57 0.67 -17.20 -8.86
CA GLU A 57 0.54 -18.63 -9.21
C GLU A 57 -0.56 -18.88 -10.26
N LYS A 58 -1.63 -18.08 -10.24
CA LYS A 58 -2.76 -18.26 -11.18
C LYS A 58 -2.48 -17.68 -12.56
N TYR A 59 -1.72 -16.58 -12.65
CA TYR A 59 -1.51 -15.82 -13.87
C TYR A 59 -0.02 -15.71 -14.20
N ASP A 60 0.43 -16.46 -15.20
CA ASP A 60 1.84 -16.53 -15.60
C ASP A 60 2.37 -15.28 -16.33
N GLU A 61 1.46 -14.42 -16.81
CA GLU A 61 1.81 -13.19 -17.49
C GLU A 61 2.38 -12.20 -16.48
N TYR A 62 3.55 -11.61 -16.77
CA TYR A 62 4.22 -10.63 -15.90
C TYR A 62 4.58 -11.19 -14.51
N ASP A 63 5.75 -11.80 -14.36
CA ASP A 63 6.30 -12.26 -13.06
C ASP A 63 6.79 -11.07 -12.23
N PHE A 64 6.09 -10.76 -11.12
CA PHE A 64 6.48 -9.73 -10.16
C PHE A 64 7.18 -10.28 -8.90
N LEU A 65 7.45 -11.57 -8.84
CA LEU A 65 8.27 -12.18 -7.79
C LEU A 65 9.77 -12.15 -8.14
N GLY A 66 10.10 -12.42 -9.41
CA GLY A 66 11.46 -12.39 -9.91
C GLY A 66 11.98 -13.74 -10.40
N ILE A 67 13.01 -13.67 -11.23
CA ILE A 67 13.50 -14.74 -12.11
C ILE A 67 14.16 -15.93 -11.40
N ASN A 68 14.55 -15.79 -10.14
CA ASN A 68 15.24 -16.85 -9.40
C ASN A 68 14.84 -16.87 -7.92
N ILE A 69 15.22 -17.95 -7.22
CA ILE A 69 14.82 -18.17 -5.83
C ILE A 69 15.26 -17.04 -4.90
N ASN A 70 16.42 -16.44 -5.11
CA ASN A 70 16.93 -15.35 -4.26
C ASN A 70 16.12 -14.06 -4.46
N LYS A 71 15.83 -13.71 -5.72
CA LYS A 71 14.99 -12.55 -6.04
C LYS A 71 13.55 -12.74 -5.52
N ARG A 72 12.99 -13.93 -5.65
CA ARG A 72 11.67 -14.29 -5.11
C ARG A 72 11.63 -14.20 -3.58
N ALA A 73 12.66 -14.66 -2.90
CA ALA A 73 12.77 -14.56 -1.45
C ALA A 73 12.89 -13.10 -1.00
N GLU A 74 13.68 -12.29 -1.70
CA GLU A 74 13.88 -10.88 -1.39
C GLU A 74 12.61 -10.06 -1.67
N ALA A 75 11.91 -10.29 -2.78
CA ALA A 75 10.62 -9.65 -3.06
C ALA A 75 9.61 -9.87 -1.91
N ARG A 76 9.49 -11.12 -1.44
CA ARG A 76 8.61 -11.47 -0.31
C ARG A 76 9.07 -10.86 1.01
N ARG A 77 10.38 -10.84 1.27
CA ARG A 77 10.93 -10.20 2.47
C ARG A 77 10.61 -8.71 2.50
N LEU A 78 10.78 -8.02 1.38
CA LEU A 78 10.47 -6.59 1.27
C LEU A 78 8.95 -6.35 1.32
N GLN A 79 8.14 -7.16 0.65
CA GLN A 79 6.69 -7.10 0.78
C GLN A 79 6.27 -7.18 2.25
N ASN A 80 6.76 -8.20 2.97
CA ASN A 80 6.47 -8.36 4.40
C ASN A 80 6.97 -7.18 5.24
N TRP A 81 8.13 -6.59 4.89
CA TRP A 81 8.63 -5.38 5.55
C TRP A 81 7.60 -4.25 5.48
N PHE A 82 7.05 -3.96 4.29
CA PHE A 82 6.10 -2.87 4.12
C PHE A 82 4.71 -3.19 4.69
N GLU A 83 4.25 -4.42 4.57
CA GLU A 83 2.91 -4.81 5.05
C GLU A 83 2.85 -5.07 6.56
N GLN A 84 3.97 -5.32 7.22
CA GLN A 84 4.03 -5.55 8.65
C GLN A 84 4.79 -4.44 9.37
N LYS A 85 6.11 -4.38 9.20
CA LYS A 85 6.94 -3.45 9.97
C LYS A 85 6.61 -2.00 9.68
N PHE A 86 6.58 -1.60 8.40
CA PHE A 86 6.24 -0.23 8.01
C PHE A 86 4.81 0.12 8.46
N TYR A 87 3.86 -0.76 8.18
CA TYR A 87 2.46 -0.56 8.56
C TYR A 87 2.32 -0.31 10.06
N HIS A 88 2.84 -1.18 10.91
CA HIS A 88 2.71 -1.06 12.37
C HIS A 88 3.55 0.06 12.99
N GLU A 89 4.65 0.49 12.38
CA GLU A 89 5.48 1.57 12.91
C GLU A 89 5.09 2.96 12.40
N VAL A 90 4.37 3.04 11.26
CA VAL A 90 4.08 4.30 10.58
C VAL A 90 2.60 4.43 10.22
N THR A 91 2.13 3.64 9.25
CA THR A 91 0.84 3.86 8.59
C THR A 91 -0.33 3.73 9.56
N GLU A 92 -0.33 2.71 10.39
CA GLU A 92 -1.39 2.45 11.37
C GLU A 92 -1.60 3.65 12.30
N TYR A 93 -0.52 4.20 12.84
CA TYR A 93 -0.59 5.36 13.73
C TYR A 93 -1.04 6.63 13.01
N ILE A 94 -0.49 6.90 11.83
CA ILE A 94 -0.86 8.09 11.07
C ILE A 94 -2.33 8.03 10.64
N VAL A 95 -2.78 6.89 10.09
CA VAL A 95 -4.18 6.69 9.70
C VAL A 95 -5.10 6.79 10.89
N TYR A 96 -4.72 6.18 12.03
CA TYR A 96 -5.52 6.26 13.25
C TYR A 96 -5.69 7.72 13.69
N GLN A 97 -4.61 8.48 13.78
CA GLN A 97 -4.66 9.87 14.25
C GLN A 97 -5.30 10.83 13.25
N ARG A 98 -5.05 10.65 11.94
CA ARG A 98 -5.55 11.54 10.89
C ARG A 98 -7.01 11.27 10.52
N TYR A 99 -7.45 10.01 10.57
CA TYR A 99 -8.76 9.59 10.12
C TYR A 99 -9.64 9.02 11.24
N PHE A 100 -9.26 7.90 11.87
CA PHE A 100 -10.13 7.21 12.83
C PHE A 100 -10.44 8.08 14.05
N ASN A 101 -9.44 8.67 14.65
CA ASN A 101 -9.59 9.50 15.84
C ASN A 101 -10.42 10.77 15.58
N ARG A 102 -10.47 11.24 14.34
CA ARG A 102 -11.14 12.47 13.95
C ARG A 102 -12.56 12.26 13.43
N TYR A 103 -12.82 11.16 12.73
CA TYR A 103 -14.06 10.99 11.97
C TYR A 103 -14.90 9.80 12.39
N LEU A 104 -14.35 8.81 13.07
CA LEU A 104 -15.07 7.62 13.50
C LEU A 104 -15.41 7.60 14.99
N ASP A 105 -14.71 8.35 15.81
CA ASP A 105 -15.11 8.55 17.20
C ASP A 105 -16.16 9.69 17.25
N TYR A 106 -17.33 9.44 17.85
CA TYR A 106 -18.38 10.45 18.06
C TYR A 106 -17.91 11.68 18.86
N GLN A 107 -16.74 11.61 19.46
CA GLN A 107 -16.02 12.72 20.06
C GLN A 107 -14.85 13.08 19.15
N ILE A 108 -15.01 14.15 18.36
CA ILE A 108 -13.92 14.70 17.55
C ILE A 108 -12.74 15.02 18.48
N LYS A 109 -11.75 14.15 18.50
CA LYS A 109 -10.52 14.36 19.27
C LYS A 109 -9.44 14.95 18.35
N SER A 110 -8.69 15.90 18.89
CA SER A 110 -7.48 16.35 18.20
C SER A 110 -6.48 15.19 18.11
N PRO A 111 -5.75 15.08 17.00
CA PRO A 111 -4.69 14.08 16.88
C PRO A 111 -3.66 14.21 18.02
N ASP A 112 -3.21 13.09 18.53
CA ASP A 112 -2.11 13.03 19.47
C ASP A 112 -0.79 13.37 18.75
N THR A 113 -0.21 14.52 19.07
CA THR A 113 0.98 15.03 18.41
C THR A 113 2.24 14.24 18.78
N GLU A 114 2.30 13.62 19.95
CA GLU A 114 3.45 12.79 20.36
C GLU A 114 3.48 11.50 19.54
N ILE A 115 2.33 10.84 19.39
CA ILE A 115 2.20 9.65 18.55
C ILE A 115 2.55 9.97 17.09
N LEU A 116 2.03 11.07 16.55
CA LEU A 116 2.36 11.51 15.20
C LEU A 116 3.86 11.79 15.03
N HIS A 117 4.50 12.46 15.99
CA HIS A 117 5.94 12.71 15.93
C HIS A 117 6.78 11.42 15.95
N VAL A 118 6.36 10.41 16.71
CA VAL A 118 7.03 9.10 16.71
C VAL A 118 6.87 8.43 15.35
N ALA A 119 5.64 8.37 14.82
CA ALA A 119 5.37 7.76 13.52
C ALA A 119 6.13 8.46 12.37
N LEU A 120 6.20 9.80 12.37
CA LEU A 120 6.95 10.56 11.37
C LEU A 120 8.48 10.36 11.47
N ARG A 121 9.02 10.17 12.67
CA ARG A 121 10.44 9.78 12.83
C ARG A 121 10.70 8.37 12.29
N ASN A 122 9.82 7.44 12.55
CA ASN A 122 9.89 6.10 11.97
C ASN A 122 9.79 6.16 10.44
N LEU A 123 8.88 6.98 9.90
CA LEU A 123 8.77 7.20 8.46
C LEU A 123 10.10 7.63 7.86
N ALA A 124 10.81 8.59 8.48
CA ALA A 124 12.12 9.04 7.99
C ALA A 124 13.15 7.91 7.94
N VAL A 125 13.14 7.00 8.92
CA VAL A 125 14.02 5.81 8.92
C VAL A 125 13.67 4.87 7.77
N HIS A 126 12.38 4.62 7.53
CA HIS A 126 11.92 3.77 6.42
C HIS A 126 12.22 4.40 5.06
N LEU A 127 12.03 5.71 4.90
CA LEU A 127 12.40 6.40 3.66
C LEU A 127 13.89 6.32 3.39
N SER A 128 14.74 6.45 4.41
CA SER A 128 16.19 6.24 4.27
C SER A 128 16.54 4.81 3.87
N TYR A 129 15.78 3.82 4.33
CA TYR A 129 15.95 2.44 3.89
C TYR A 129 15.53 2.24 2.42
N ILE A 130 14.45 2.88 1.97
CA ILE A 130 14.05 2.86 0.56
C ILE A 130 15.13 3.55 -0.31
N GLU A 131 15.67 4.71 0.13
CA GLU A 131 16.80 5.37 -0.54
C GLU A 131 17.97 4.40 -0.75
N TYR A 132 18.38 3.70 0.32
CA TYR A 132 19.45 2.69 0.25
C TYR A 132 19.16 1.58 -0.77
N LEU A 133 17.94 1.06 -0.83
CA LEU A 133 17.55 0.04 -1.80
C LEU A 133 17.62 0.55 -3.24
N LEU A 134 17.37 1.83 -3.45
CA LEU A 134 17.34 2.48 -4.76
C LEU A 134 18.71 3.02 -5.22
N GLU A 135 19.73 3.06 -4.37
CA GLU A 135 21.06 3.62 -4.72
C GLU A 135 21.64 3.04 -6.02
N ASN A 136 21.44 1.74 -6.25
CA ASN A 136 21.98 1.03 -7.41
C ASN A 136 20.91 0.25 -8.18
N ASN A 137 19.63 0.48 -7.91
CA ASN A 137 18.53 -0.26 -8.48
C ASN A 137 17.44 0.71 -8.97
N LYS A 138 16.77 0.31 -10.04
CA LYS A 138 15.62 1.04 -10.55
C LYS A 138 14.36 0.83 -9.69
N TYR A 139 14.22 -0.35 -9.10
CA TYR A 139 13.12 -0.77 -8.22
C TYR A 139 13.69 -1.40 -6.95
N LEU A 140 12.85 -1.63 -5.95
CA LEU A 140 13.29 -2.07 -4.62
C LEU A 140 14.01 -3.42 -4.61
N ASN A 141 13.72 -4.30 -5.57
CA ASN A 141 14.35 -5.62 -5.71
C ASN A 141 15.28 -5.74 -6.94
N GLY A 142 15.70 -4.61 -7.54
CA GLY A 142 16.59 -4.58 -8.70
C GLY A 142 16.03 -3.79 -9.88
N ASP A 143 16.27 -4.29 -11.11
CA ASP A 143 15.92 -3.55 -12.33
C ASP A 143 14.48 -3.77 -12.81
N GLN A 144 13.77 -4.71 -12.20
CA GLN A 144 12.38 -5.03 -12.54
C GLN A 144 11.46 -4.74 -11.37
N ILE A 145 10.28 -4.22 -11.67
CA ILE A 145 9.22 -4.00 -10.68
C ILE A 145 8.80 -5.33 -10.05
N SER A 146 8.49 -5.31 -8.77
CA SER A 146 8.13 -6.49 -7.99
C SER A 146 6.95 -6.22 -7.05
N ILE A 147 6.42 -7.27 -6.41
CA ILE A 147 5.39 -7.13 -5.37
C ILE A 147 5.84 -6.24 -4.21
N ALA A 148 7.15 -6.13 -3.96
CA ALA A 148 7.71 -5.21 -2.97
C ALA A 148 7.42 -3.76 -3.31
N ASP A 149 7.53 -3.39 -4.59
CA ASP A 149 7.25 -2.04 -5.06
C ASP A 149 5.77 -1.70 -4.91
N PHE A 150 4.87 -2.65 -5.20
CA PHE A 150 3.42 -2.45 -4.99
C PHE A 150 3.08 -2.21 -3.53
N SER A 151 3.64 -3.02 -2.61
CA SER A 151 3.38 -2.88 -1.17
C SER A 151 3.95 -1.58 -0.62
N ALA A 152 5.18 -1.22 -0.99
CA ALA A 152 5.79 0.03 -0.58
C ALA A 152 5.01 1.25 -1.11
N ALA A 153 4.68 1.24 -2.40
CA ALA A 153 3.94 2.34 -3.02
C ALA A 153 2.52 2.50 -2.45
N ALA A 154 1.86 1.40 -2.08
CA ALA A 154 0.56 1.45 -1.39
C ALA A 154 0.66 2.15 -0.04
N GLN A 155 1.68 1.82 0.76
CA GLN A 155 1.93 2.48 2.05
C GLN A 155 2.25 3.96 1.86
N LEU A 156 3.13 4.30 0.92
CA LEU A 156 3.49 5.69 0.67
C LEU A 156 2.31 6.50 0.09
N SER A 157 1.44 5.88 -0.69
CA SER A 157 0.28 6.55 -1.27
C SER A 157 -0.65 7.15 -0.22
N ILE A 158 -0.89 6.44 0.88
CA ILE A 158 -1.75 6.97 1.94
C ILE A 158 -1.07 8.10 2.72
N LEU A 159 0.24 8.01 2.92
CA LEU A 159 1.01 9.07 3.60
C LEU A 159 1.16 10.32 2.72
N ASP A 160 1.32 10.14 1.40
CA ASP A 160 1.30 11.19 0.41
C ASP A 160 -0.07 11.87 0.35
N TYR A 161 -1.15 11.08 0.46
CA TYR A 161 -2.52 11.59 0.55
C TYR A 161 -2.74 12.50 1.77
N PHE A 162 -2.11 12.19 2.89
CA PHE A 162 -2.17 13.05 4.09
C PHE A 162 -1.16 14.20 4.05
N GLY A 163 -0.20 14.20 3.11
CA GLY A 163 0.84 15.21 3.01
C GLY A 163 1.94 15.06 4.06
N ASP A 164 2.14 13.86 4.59
CA ASP A 164 3.10 13.60 5.67
C ASP A 164 4.52 13.28 5.15
N ILE A 165 4.75 13.18 3.83
CA ILE A 165 6.05 12.87 3.25
C ILE A 165 6.77 14.16 2.84
N ASN A 166 7.97 14.38 3.36
CA ASN A 166 8.85 15.44 2.89
C ASN A 166 9.73 14.95 1.73
N TRP A 167 9.21 15.06 0.52
CA TRP A 167 9.85 14.58 -0.69
C TRP A 167 11.20 15.22 -1.00
N HIS A 168 11.46 16.44 -0.52
CA HIS A 168 12.71 17.15 -0.79
C HIS A 168 13.95 16.51 -0.15
N HIS A 169 13.75 15.71 0.88
CA HIS A 169 14.85 15.01 1.57
C HIS A 169 15.11 13.60 1.03
N HIS A 170 14.26 13.10 0.11
CA HIS A 170 14.29 11.73 -0.38
C HIS A 170 14.11 11.68 -1.89
N ILE A 171 15.13 12.13 -2.64
CA ILE A 171 15.04 12.35 -4.08
C ILE A 171 14.85 11.03 -4.85
N ASN A 172 15.64 9.98 -4.54
CA ASN A 172 15.51 8.69 -5.23
C ASN A 172 14.14 8.04 -4.93
N VAL A 173 13.66 8.14 -3.70
CA VAL A 173 12.31 7.65 -3.33
C VAL A 173 11.25 8.41 -4.11
N LYS A 174 11.38 9.73 -4.23
CA LYS A 174 10.46 10.56 -5.00
C LYS A 174 10.43 10.13 -6.47
N GLU A 175 11.59 10.02 -7.12
CA GLU A 175 11.71 9.62 -8.51
C GLU A 175 11.11 8.23 -8.77
N TRP A 176 11.42 7.27 -7.92
CA TRP A 176 10.84 5.93 -7.97
C TRP A 176 9.33 5.96 -7.77
N TYR A 177 8.84 6.72 -6.79
CA TYR A 177 7.40 6.82 -6.52
C TYR A 177 6.64 7.50 -7.67
N VAL A 178 7.20 8.57 -8.25
CA VAL A 178 6.66 9.24 -9.45
C VAL A 178 6.63 8.28 -10.64
N LEU A 179 7.68 7.48 -10.83
CA LEU A 179 7.71 6.45 -11.86
C LEU A 179 6.54 5.47 -11.69
N LEU A 180 6.29 4.97 -10.46
CA LEU A 180 5.18 4.06 -10.19
C LEU A 180 3.82 4.75 -10.38
N LYS A 181 3.66 5.99 -9.94
CA LYS A 181 2.43 6.79 -10.14
C LYS A 181 2.10 6.98 -11.63
N SER A 182 3.09 7.02 -12.51
CA SER A 182 2.90 7.17 -13.95
C SER A 182 2.33 5.93 -14.64
N HIS A 183 2.40 4.77 -13.99
CA HIS A 183 1.86 3.54 -14.54
C HIS A 183 0.34 3.44 -14.40
N ARG A 184 -0.29 2.80 -15.39
CA ARG A 184 -1.75 2.59 -15.43
C ARG A 184 -2.31 1.91 -14.18
N PHE A 185 -1.55 1.01 -13.58
CA PHE A 185 -1.98 0.29 -12.37
C PHE A 185 -2.13 1.18 -11.13
N PHE A 186 -1.60 2.39 -11.16
CA PHE A 186 -1.74 3.36 -10.07
C PHE A 186 -2.98 4.25 -10.20
N ASN A 187 -3.58 4.32 -11.40
CA ASN A 187 -4.65 5.27 -11.71
C ASN A 187 -5.87 5.18 -10.78
N ASP A 188 -6.26 3.99 -10.38
CA ASP A 188 -7.44 3.82 -9.53
C ASP A 188 -7.19 4.31 -8.12
N ILE A 189 -5.98 4.10 -7.59
CA ILE A 189 -5.58 4.64 -6.28
C ILE A 189 -5.61 6.18 -6.28
N LEU A 190 -5.14 6.81 -7.35
CA LEU A 190 -5.16 8.28 -7.45
C LEU A 190 -6.58 8.87 -7.55
N LYS A 191 -7.58 8.07 -7.90
CA LYS A 191 -8.99 8.48 -7.92
C LYS A 191 -9.67 8.37 -6.56
N ASP A 192 -9.16 7.53 -5.66
CA ASP A 192 -9.75 7.31 -4.35
C ASP A 192 -9.82 8.62 -3.55
N ARG A 193 -10.90 8.79 -2.82
CA ARG A 193 -11.12 9.97 -1.97
C ARG A 193 -11.62 9.55 -0.60
N ILE A 194 -10.96 10.06 0.41
CA ILE A 194 -11.38 9.90 1.81
C ILE A 194 -12.37 11.01 2.14
N THR A 195 -13.51 10.63 2.67
CA THR A 195 -14.56 11.61 3.05
C THR A 195 -14.01 12.66 4.01
N ASN A 196 -14.23 13.93 3.68
CA ASN A 196 -13.81 15.11 4.46
C ASN A 196 -12.27 15.29 4.61
N ILE A 197 -11.45 14.55 3.88
CA ILE A 197 -10.00 14.76 3.82
C ILE A 197 -9.60 14.96 2.35
N PHE A 198 -8.99 16.11 2.08
CA PHE A 198 -8.52 16.44 0.74
C PHE A 198 -7.00 16.24 0.67
N PRO A 199 -6.50 15.53 -0.33
CA PRO A 199 -5.06 15.38 -0.50
C PRO A 199 -4.42 16.71 -0.91
N PRO A 200 -3.13 16.90 -0.67
CA PRO A 200 -2.38 18.04 -1.18
C PRO A 200 -2.39 18.05 -2.72
N PRO A 201 -2.22 19.23 -3.36
CA PRO A 201 -2.28 19.34 -4.82
C PRO A 201 -1.34 18.38 -5.57
N HIS A 202 -0.15 18.14 -5.03
CA HIS A 202 0.85 17.26 -5.64
C HIS A 202 0.44 15.78 -5.66
N TYR A 203 -0.52 15.35 -4.84
CA TYR A 203 -0.94 13.95 -4.80
C TYR A 203 -1.41 13.43 -6.16
N SER A 204 -2.12 14.25 -6.92
CA SER A 204 -2.61 13.91 -8.26
C SER A 204 -1.67 14.34 -9.41
N GLN A 205 -0.52 14.95 -9.08
CA GLN A 205 0.46 15.40 -10.05
C GLN A 205 1.61 14.39 -10.16
N LEU A 206 2.15 14.25 -11.37
CA LEU A 206 3.35 13.41 -11.60
C LEU A 206 4.64 14.22 -11.38
N ASP A 207 4.58 15.54 -11.61
CA ASP A 207 5.70 16.47 -11.41
C ASP A 207 5.43 17.34 -10.17
N PHE A 208 6.03 17.02 -9.03
CA PHE A 208 5.87 17.78 -7.79
C PHE A 208 7.17 17.93 -7.00
#